data_4375e8ed10a4fe49371b53a089254186
#
_entry.id   4375e8ed10a4fe49371b53a089254186
#
_cell.length_a   1.000
_cell.length_b   1.000
_cell.length_c   1.000
_cell.angle_alpha   90.00
_cell.angle_beta   90.00
_cell.angle_gamma   90.00
#
_symmetry.space_group_name_H-M   'P 1'
#
loop_
_entity.id
_entity.type
_entity.pdbx_description
1 polymer ?
#
loop_
_entity_poly.entity_id
_entity_poly.type
_entity_poly.pdbx_seq_one_letter_code
_entity_poly.pdbx_strand_id
1 'polypeptide(L)'
;MRRVVFVVVPPIEELDLVGPMQVFSAANRLARKKTYTLEIATTGRELRFDGEGGILSFLAQSSLADLKGKIDSILLVCSVGTRLTRDDQLSEWLRTSAATVRRLGGVCVSTFIMAEAGVLNGKRATSHWKFGKELAQLYPQVKVESEPIWVKDGNIYTSAGISAGIDLALAWVEEDCGSALAHEVAREFVLFLRRPGGQQQLSVSLAKQASEMKGIQELQVWIADHVEKDLSVQALARRVAMSVRNFERVFTRETGYTPARYVTQMRVEAARRELERTEKSIEQIARNCGFVSSDLMRKAFVRLVGTTPARYRTQLSNHS
;
A
#
# COMPACT_ATOMS: atom_id res chain seq x y z
N MET A 1 -3.67 11.44 -35.16
CA MET A 1 -4.08 10.46 -34.13
C MET A 1 -2.83 9.99 -33.41
N ARG A 2 -2.81 10.03 -32.08
CA ARG A 2 -1.65 9.66 -31.25
C ARG A 2 -1.73 8.18 -30.90
N ARG A 3 -0.71 7.40 -31.25
CA ARG A 3 -0.63 5.98 -30.91
C ARG A 3 0.05 5.82 -29.55
N VAL A 4 -0.72 5.35 -28.57
CA VAL A 4 -0.25 5.03 -27.21
C VAL A 4 -0.10 3.52 -27.12
N VAL A 5 1.11 3.05 -26.87
CA VAL A 5 1.43 1.63 -26.72
C VAL A 5 1.69 1.34 -25.25
N PHE A 6 0.93 0.39 -24.70
CA PHE A 6 1.16 -0.19 -23.39
C PHE A 6 2.05 -1.41 -23.56
N VAL A 7 3.31 -1.29 -23.14
CA VAL A 7 4.26 -2.41 -23.16
C VAL A 7 4.17 -3.13 -21.84
N VAL A 8 3.80 -4.41 -21.88
CA VAL A 8 3.57 -5.22 -20.69
C VAL A 8 4.66 -6.28 -20.53
N VAL A 9 5.17 -6.42 -19.30
CA VAL A 9 6.10 -7.47 -18.87
C VAL A 9 5.36 -8.39 -17.92
N PRO A 10 4.75 -9.48 -18.43
CA PRO A 10 3.86 -10.33 -17.63
C PRO A 10 4.59 -11.13 -16.53
N PRO A 11 3.84 -11.46 -15.45
CA PRO A 11 2.51 -10.98 -15.11
C PRO A 11 2.52 -9.49 -14.74
N ILE A 12 1.36 -8.84 -14.77
CA ILE A 12 1.25 -7.39 -14.52
C ILE A 12 0.31 -7.09 -13.33
N GLU A 13 0.50 -5.93 -12.71
CA GLU A 13 -0.53 -5.34 -11.84
C GLU A 13 -1.66 -4.79 -12.72
N GLU A 14 -2.86 -5.36 -12.63
CA GLU A 14 -3.97 -5.14 -13.57
C GLU A 14 -4.37 -3.66 -13.64
N LEU A 15 -4.43 -2.98 -12.50
CA LEU A 15 -4.85 -1.58 -12.46
C LEU A 15 -3.83 -0.64 -13.11
N ASP A 16 -2.53 -1.01 -13.10
CA ASP A 16 -1.47 -0.25 -13.76
C ASP A 16 -1.64 -0.20 -15.29
N LEU A 17 -2.28 -1.23 -15.86
CA LEU A 17 -2.65 -1.27 -17.28
C LEU A 17 -4.03 -0.65 -17.52
N VAL A 18 -5.06 -1.18 -16.85
CA VAL A 18 -6.45 -0.86 -17.15
C VAL A 18 -6.79 0.59 -16.79
N GLY A 19 -6.26 1.09 -15.66
CA GLY A 19 -6.52 2.46 -15.21
C GLY A 19 -6.15 3.53 -16.25
N PRO A 20 -4.87 3.60 -16.68
CA PRO A 20 -4.45 4.53 -17.72
C PRO A 20 -5.13 4.30 -19.07
N MET A 21 -5.35 3.06 -19.48
CA MET A 21 -6.06 2.75 -20.74
C MET A 21 -7.46 3.34 -20.75
N GLN A 22 -8.20 3.20 -19.66
CA GLN A 22 -9.55 3.72 -19.55
C GLN A 22 -9.59 5.26 -19.64
N VAL A 23 -8.58 5.96 -19.11
CA VAL A 23 -8.46 7.42 -19.22
C VAL A 23 -8.41 7.85 -20.69
N PHE A 24 -7.54 7.25 -21.52
CA PHE A 24 -7.45 7.58 -22.95
C PHE A 24 -8.71 7.16 -23.73
N SER A 25 -9.31 6.03 -23.35
CA SER A 25 -10.57 5.56 -23.92
C SER A 25 -11.72 6.55 -23.64
N ALA A 26 -11.85 7.02 -22.41
CA ALA A 26 -12.83 8.03 -22.03
C ALA A 26 -12.56 9.37 -22.73
N ALA A 27 -11.31 9.78 -22.84
CA ALA A 27 -10.94 10.98 -23.58
C ALA A 27 -11.40 10.91 -25.07
N ASN A 28 -11.26 9.75 -25.71
CA ASN A 28 -11.78 9.55 -27.07
C ASN A 28 -13.30 9.67 -27.15
N ARG A 29 -14.04 9.14 -26.16
CA ARG A 29 -15.52 9.22 -26.13
C ARG A 29 -16.00 10.65 -25.91
N LEU A 30 -15.43 11.33 -24.92
CA LEU A 30 -15.86 12.67 -24.53
C LEU A 30 -15.45 13.75 -25.52
N ALA A 31 -14.27 13.63 -26.15
CA ALA A 31 -13.82 14.55 -27.18
C ALA A 31 -14.61 14.44 -28.50
N ARG A 32 -15.52 13.46 -28.64
CA ARG A 32 -16.25 13.16 -29.90
C ARG A 32 -15.33 13.04 -31.13
N LYS A 33 -14.04 12.80 -30.86
CA LYS A 33 -12.98 12.72 -31.86
C LYS A 33 -11.98 11.66 -31.42
N LYS A 34 -11.64 10.72 -32.33
CA LYS A 34 -10.62 9.71 -32.07
C LYS A 34 -9.24 10.37 -32.00
N THR A 35 -8.82 10.75 -30.80
CA THR A 35 -7.52 11.40 -30.52
C THR A 35 -6.42 10.36 -30.35
N TYR A 36 -6.73 9.23 -29.69
CA TYR A 36 -5.79 8.18 -29.34
C TYR A 36 -6.13 6.85 -30.06
N THR A 37 -5.08 6.14 -30.46
CA THR A 37 -5.13 4.71 -30.77
C THR A 37 -4.40 4.00 -29.64
N LEU A 38 -5.04 3.01 -29.03
CA LEU A 38 -4.49 2.27 -27.88
C LEU A 38 -4.10 0.87 -28.36
N GLU A 39 -2.96 0.41 -27.95
CA GLU A 39 -2.43 -0.91 -28.27
C GLU A 39 -1.68 -1.47 -27.07
N ILE A 40 -1.84 -2.77 -26.84
CA ILE A 40 -1.07 -3.53 -25.86
C ILE A 40 -0.05 -4.37 -26.63
N ALA A 41 1.22 -4.24 -26.29
CA ALA A 41 2.29 -5.09 -26.77
C ALA A 41 2.92 -5.85 -25.60
N THR A 42 3.08 -7.16 -25.72
CA THR A 42 3.70 -7.99 -24.69
C THR A 42 5.14 -8.32 -24.99
N THR A 43 5.98 -8.41 -23.95
CA THR A 43 7.35 -8.96 -24.07
C THR A 43 7.34 -10.48 -24.10
N GLY A 44 6.24 -11.12 -23.70
CA GLY A 44 6.07 -12.57 -23.77
C GLY A 44 5.93 -13.09 -25.19
N ARG A 45 6.20 -14.39 -25.38
CA ARG A 45 6.02 -15.08 -26.66
C ARG A 45 4.56 -15.23 -27.03
N GLU A 46 3.70 -15.44 -26.03
CA GLU A 46 2.26 -15.56 -26.19
C GLU A 46 1.60 -14.19 -26.07
N LEU A 47 0.61 -13.94 -26.92
CA LEU A 47 -0.18 -12.69 -26.83
C LEU A 47 -1.13 -12.68 -25.64
N ARG A 48 -1.49 -13.86 -25.12
CA ARG A 48 -2.25 -13.98 -23.87
C ARG A 48 -1.31 -13.90 -22.67
N PHE A 49 -1.67 -13.12 -21.70
CA PHE A 49 -0.94 -12.97 -20.44
C PHE A 49 -1.88 -12.72 -19.27
N ASP A 50 -1.43 -13.00 -18.07
CA ASP A 50 -2.23 -12.92 -16.86
C ASP A 50 -1.83 -11.70 -16.00
N GLY A 51 -2.80 -11.24 -15.20
CA GLY A 51 -2.53 -10.34 -14.10
C GLY A 51 -1.86 -11.06 -12.93
N GLU A 52 -1.23 -10.30 -12.02
CA GLU A 52 -0.53 -10.81 -10.84
C GLU A 52 -1.45 -11.63 -9.94
N GLY A 53 -2.74 -11.26 -9.83
CA GLY A 53 -3.74 -11.98 -9.05
C GLY A 53 -4.19 -13.31 -9.67
N GLY A 54 -3.80 -13.62 -10.91
CA GLY A 54 -4.21 -14.83 -11.64
C GLY A 54 -5.72 -14.92 -11.94
N ILE A 55 -6.49 -13.86 -11.68
CA ILE A 55 -7.96 -13.84 -11.89
C ILE A 55 -8.30 -13.32 -13.28
N LEU A 56 -7.53 -12.34 -13.77
CA LEU A 56 -7.76 -11.73 -15.07
C LEU A 56 -6.68 -12.16 -16.06
N SER A 57 -7.14 -12.51 -17.27
CA SER A 57 -6.26 -12.72 -18.42
C SER A 57 -6.53 -11.67 -19.47
N PHE A 58 -5.48 -11.24 -20.14
CA PHE A 58 -5.49 -10.20 -21.17
C PHE A 58 -5.00 -10.77 -22.50
N LEU A 59 -5.34 -10.08 -23.57
CA LEU A 59 -4.86 -10.37 -24.92
C LEU A 59 -4.16 -9.12 -25.49
N ALA A 60 -2.87 -9.21 -25.75
CA ALA A 60 -2.11 -8.20 -26.48
C ALA A 60 -2.46 -8.24 -27.98
N GLN A 61 -2.33 -7.09 -28.65
CA GLN A 61 -2.50 -7.00 -30.09
C GLN A 61 -1.24 -7.42 -30.85
N SER A 62 -0.07 -7.31 -30.20
CA SER A 62 1.23 -7.68 -30.79
C SER A 62 2.22 -8.15 -29.72
N SER A 63 3.23 -8.88 -30.17
CA SER A 63 4.47 -9.00 -29.40
C SER A 63 5.31 -7.73 -29.54
N LEU A 64 6.24 -7.50 -28.63
CA LEU A 64 7.19 -6.39 -28.74
C LEU A 64 8.01 -6.47 -30.02
N ALA A 65 8.39 -7.69 -30.44
CA ALA A 65 9.17 -7.96 -31.64
C ALA A 65 8.39 -7.63 -32.96
N ASP A 66 7.08 -7.79 -32.92
CA ASP A 66 6.21 -7.54 -34.09
C ASP A 66 5.67 -6.11 -34.15
N LEU A 67 5.97 -5.30 -33.14
CA LEU A 67 5.48 -3.92 -33.04
C LEU A 67 6.10 -3.02 -34.11
N LYS A 68 5.29 -2.56 -35.06
CA LYS A 68 5.73 -1.77 -36.23
C LYS A 68 5.08 -0.39 -36.25
N GLY A 69 5.71 0.54 -36.98
CA GLY A 69 5.19 1.87 -37.25
C GLY A 69 5.54 2.87 -36.16
N LYS A 70 5.16 4.13 -36.40
CA LYS A 70 5.49 5.25 -35.49
C LYS A 70 4.63 5.16 -34.22
N ILE A 71 5.28 5.24 -33.08
CA ILE A 71 4.65 5.32 -31.76
C ILE A 71 4.77 6.76 -31.26
N ASP A 72 3.70 7.30 -30.69
CA ASP A 72 3.70 8.62 -30.07
C ASP A 72 4.11 8.55 -28.60
N SER A 73 3.52 7.65 -27.87
CA SER A 73 3.76 7.50 -26.42
C SER A 73 3.80 6.02 -26.03
N ILE A 74 4.66 5.68 -25.08
CA ILE A 74 4.81 4.35 -24.50
C ILE A 74 4.51 4.43 -23.02
N LEU A 75 3.78 3.44 -22.50
CA LEU A 75 3.62 3.25 -21.06
C LEU A 75 4.00 1.81 -20.70
N LEU A 76 5.07 1.66 -19.92
CA LEU A 76 5.57 0.37 -19.47
C LEU A 76 4.86 -0.06 -18.20
N VAL A 77 4.41 -1.33 -18.16
CA VAL A 77 3.65 -1.93 -17.05
C VAL A 77 4.24 -3.31 -16.73
N CYS A 78 4.42 -3.58 -15.45
CA CYS A 78 4.84 -4.89 -14.94
C CYS A 78 4.23 -5.13 -13.56
N SER A 79 4.61 -6.24 -12.90
CA SER A 79 4.27 -6.50 -11.50
C SER A 79 5.49 -6.38 -10.59
N VAL A 80 5.26 -6.48 -9.28
CA VAL A 80 6.33 -6.53 -8.29
C VAL A 80 7.24 -7.74 -8.54
N GLY A 81 6.68 -8.87 -8.95
CA GLY A 81 7.43 -10.10 -9.27
C GLY A 81 8.36 -9.95 -10.48
N THR A 82 7.96 -9.14 -11.46
CA THR A 82 8.71 -8.96 -12.71
C THR A 82 9.57 -7.69 -12.77
N ARG A 83 9.59 -6.87 -11.69
CA ARG A 83 10.31 -5.59 -11.68
C ARG A 83 11.83 -5.69 -11.94
N LEU A 84 12.44 -6.80 -11.58
CA LEU A 84 13.87 -7.06 -11.77
C LEU A 84 14.16 -7.91 -13.01
N THR A 85 13.21 -8.00 -13.93
CA THR A 85 13.42 -8.70 -15.21
C THR A 85 14.59 -8.06 -15.96
N ARG A 86 15.55 -8.90 -16.31
CA ARG A 86 16.68 -8.55 -17.18
C ARG A 86 16.44 -9.15 -18.55
N ASP A 87 16.22 -8.28 -19.51
CA ASP A 87 15.96 -8.62 -20.90
C ASP A 87 16.70 -7.61 -21.78
N ASP A 88 17.76 -8.08 -22.43
CA ASP A 88 18.62 -7.22 -23.25
C ASP A 88 17.86 -6.68 -24.47
N GLN A 89 16.92 -7.45 -25.03
CA GLN A 89 16.11 -7.00 -26.17
C GLN A 89 15.15 -5.89 -25.74
N LEU A 90 14.48 -6.06 -24.61
CA LEU A 90 13.61 -5.02 -24.04
C LEU A 90 14.43 -3.77 -23.69
N SER A 91 15.59 -3.94 -23.07
CA SER A 91 16.47 -2.83 -22.69
C SER A 91 16.94 -2.04 -23.90
N GLU A 92 17.37 -2.70 -24.96
CA GLU A 92 17.78 -2.05 -26.21
C GLU A 92 16.60 -1.35 -26.89
N TRP A 93 15.43 -2.01 -26.92
CA TRP A 93 14.22 -1.44 -27.48
C TRP A 93 13.79 -0.18 -26.72
N LEU A 94 13.88 -0.18 -25.38
CA LEU A 94 13.56 0.98 -24.54
C LEU A 94 14.52 2.14 -24.81
N ARG A 95 15.84 1.88 -24.92
CA ARG A 95 16.82 2.92 -25.25
C ARG A 95 16.53 3.58 -26.58
N THR A 96 16.31 2.77 -27.62
CA THR A 96 16.00 3.25 -28.98
C THR A 96 14.68 4.03 -28.99
N SER A 97 13.66 3.51 -28.32
CA SER A 97 12.35 4.16 -28.22
C SER A 97 12.40 5.48 -27.47
N ALA A 98 13.14 5.56 -26.37
CA ALA A 98 13.29 6.79 -25.57
C ALA A 98 13.80 7.97 -26.41
N ALA A 99 14.64 7.72 -27.43
CA ALA A 99 15.16 8.75 -28.32
C ALA A 99 14.14 9.22 -29.38
N THR A 100 13.10 8.44 -29.66
CA THR A 100 12.21 8.66 -30.81
C THR A 100 10.77 9.00 -30.44
N VAL A 101 10.29 8.53 -29.28
CA VAL A 101 8.92 8.78 -28.85
C VAL A 101 8.78 10.14 -28.16
N ARG A 102 7.60 10.71 -28.25
CA ARG A 102 7.28 11.96 -27.55
C ARG A 102 7.23 11.77 -26.04
N ARG A 103 6.76 10.60 -25.58
CA ARG A 103 6.70 10.25 -24.14
C ARG A 103 7.05 8.78 -23.92
N LEU A 104 7.95 8.51 -23.00
CA LEU A 104 8.19 7.18 -22.44
C LEU A 104 7.83 7.21 -20.96
N GLY A 105 6.82 6.46 -20.59
CA GLY A 105 6.32 6.37 -19.21
C GLY A 105 6.53 5.00 -18.59
N GLY A 106 6.73 4.97 -17.27
CA GLY A 106 6.69 3.77 -16.45
C GLY A 106 5.73 3.93 -15.29
N VAL A 107 4.93 2.89 -15.05
CA VAL A 107 3.95 2.87 -13.96
C VAL A 107 4.44 1.95 -12.85
N CYS A 108 4.32 2.40 -11.60
CA CYS A 108 4.67 1.60 -10.42
C CYS A 108 6.15 1.16 -10.43
N VAL A 109 6.39 -0.14 -10.29
CA VAL A 109 7.71 -0.74 -10.26
C VAL A 109 8.32 -0.98 -11.64
N SER A 110 7.62 -0.69 -12.74
CA SER A 110 8.20 -0.73 -14.08
C SER A 110 9.37 0.27 -14.25
N THR A 111 9.48 1.24 -13.36
CA THR A 111 10.62 2.15 -13.22
C THR A 111 11.95 1.40 -13.05
N PHE A 112 11.94 0.20 -12.43
CA PHE A 112 13.14 -0.65 -12.30
C PHE A 112 13.62 -1.15 -13.66
N ILE A 113 12.71 -1.60 -14.51
CA ILE A 113 13.04 -2.06 -15.87
C ILE A 113 13.58 -0.88 -16.71
N MET A 114 13.00 0.31 -16.57
CA MET A 114 13.51 1.51 -17.22
C MET A 114 14.90 1.90 -16.71
N ALA A 115 15.17 1.74 -15.42
CA ALA A 115 16.48 1.99 -14.82
C ALA A 115 17.53 0.97 -15.30
N GLU A 116 17.18 -0.33 -15.34
CA GLU A 116 18.03 -1.40 -15.88
C GLU A 116 18.39 -1.13 -17.36
N ALA A 117 17.43 -0.66 -18.14
CA ALA A 117 17.69 -0.24 -19.53
C ALA A 117 18.57 1.03 -19.64
N GLY A 118 18.87 1.71 -18.52
CA GLY A 118 19.69 2.92 -18.49
C GLY A 118 19.00 4.20 -18.97
N VAL A 119 17.70 4.14 -19.32
CA VAL A 119 16.96 5.32 -19.83
C VAL A 119 16.66 6.34 -18.73
N LEU A 120 16.85 5.97 -17.46
CA LEU A 120 16.69 6.86 -16.30
C LEU A 120 18.01 7.43 -15.78
N ASN A 121 19.17 7.12 -16.39
CA ASN A 121 20.46 7.61 -15.92
C ASN A 121 20.50 9.15 -15.95
N GLY A 122 20.80 9.76 -14.79
CA GLY A 122 20.82 11.21 -14.60
C GLY A 122 19.44 11.87 -14.53
N LYS A 123 18.35 11.11 -14.68
CA LYS A 123 16.97 11.59 -14.68
C LYS A 123 16.33 11.53 -13.29
N ARG A 124 15.39 12.44 -13.04
CA ARG A 124 14.46 12.37 -11.92
C ARG A 124 13.42 11.31 -12.21
N ALA A 125 13.13 10.46 -11.23
CA ALA A 125 12.12 9.40 -11.36
C ALA A 125 11.48 9.08 -10.01
N THR A 126 10.23 8.62 -10.04
CA THR A 126 9.56 8.04 -8.90
C THR A 126 9.15 6.60 -9.18
N SER A 127 8.85 5.85 -8.14
CA SER A 127 8.30 4.51 -8.18
C SER A 127 7.29 4.37 -7.03
N HIS A 128 6.70 3.20 -6.87
CA HIS A 128 5.84 2.92 -5.72
C HIS A 128 6.58 3.19 -4.40
N TRP A 129 5.96 3.88 -3.44
CA TRP A 129 6.56 4.35 -2.18
C TRP A 129 7.34 3.26 -1.43
N LYS A 130 6.87 2.01 -1.51
CA LYS A 130 7.48 0.86 -0.85
C LYS A 130 8.87 0.52 -1.43
N PHE A 131 9.10 0.83 -2.70
CA PHE A 131 10.27 0.41 -3.45
C PHE A 131 11.24 1.55 -3.83
N GLY A 132 10.93 2.80 -3.49
CA GLY A 132 11.78 3.94 -3.83
C GLY A 132 13.20 3.84 -3.29
N LYS A 133 13.38 3.36 -2.05
CA LYS A 133 14.72 3.13 -1.46
C LYS A 133 15.49 2.02 -2.17
N GLU A 134 14.83 0.91 -2.51
CA GLU A 134 15.43 -0.19 -3.26
C GLU A 134 15.89 0.27 -4.66
N LEU A 135 15.05 1.05 -5.36
CA LEU A 135 15.39 1.63 -6.65
C LEU A 135 16.66 2.50 -6.57
N ALA A 136 16.74 3.39 -5.57
CA ALA A 136 17.89 4.27 -5.38
C ALA A 136 19.19 3.50 -5.05
N GLN A 137 19.07 2.39 -4.33
CA GLN A 137 20.23 1.54 -4.00
C GLN A 137 20.72 0.74 -5.18
N LEU A 138 19.81 0.16 -5.97
CA LEU A 138 20.18 -0.67 -7.12
C LEU A 138 20.65 0.17 -8.33
N TYR A 139 20.09 1.38 -8.50
CA TYR A 139 20.38 2.26 -9.63
C TYR A 139 20.81 3.65 -9.16
N PRO A 140 22.02 3.81 -8.62
CA PRO A 140 22.49 5.08 -8.06
C PRO A 140 22.64 6.22 -9.07
N GLN A 141 22.59 5.92 -10.37
CA GLN A 141 22.57 6.91 -11.46
C GLN A 141 21.20 7.61 -11.58
N VAL A 142 20.13 7.05 -10.99
CA VAL A 142 18.76 7.60 -11.05
C VAL A 142 18.55 8.55 -9.88
N LYS A 143 18.02 9.74 -10.14
CA LYS A 143 17.63 10.70 -9.11
C LYS A 143 16.24 10.35 -8.60
N VAL A 144 16.18 9.40 -7.66
CA VAL A 144 14.90 8.89 -7.15
C VAL A 144 14.23 9.87 -6.21
N GLU A 145 13.00 10.25 -6.53
CA GLU A 145 12.09 11.02 -5.69
C GLU A 145 10.96 10.11 -5.19
N SER A 146 10.98 9.73 -3.91
CA SER A 146 10.05 8.74 -3.38
C SER A 146 8.69 9.31 -2.97
N GLU A 147 8.54 10.63 -2.89
CA GLU A 147 7.31 11.27 -2.43
C GLU A 147 6.28 11.55 -3.54
N PRO A 148 6.67 12.09 -4.73
CA PRO A 148 5.72 12.46 -5.76
C PRO A 148 4.93 11.27 -6.31
N ILE A 149 3.63 11.49 -6.62
CA ILE A 149 2.80 10.46 -7.26
C ILE A 149 3.21 10.21 -8.71
N TRP A 150 3.74 11.20 -9.40
CA TRP A 150 4.42 11.05 -10.70
C TRP A 150 5.43 12.17 -10.91
N VAL A 151 6.45 11.88 -11.72
CA VAL A 151 7.56 12.77 -12.08
C VAL A 151 7.71 12.81 -13.59
N LYS A 152 8.00 14.02 -14.12
CA LYS A 152 8.38 14.27 -15.50
C LYS A 152 9.81 14.80 -15.54
N ASP A 153 10.65 14.22 -16.40
CA ASP A 153 11.99 14.73 -16.72
C ASP A 153 12.26 14.60 -18.24
N GLY A 154 12.09 15.70 -18.95
CA GLY A 154 12.09 15.71 -20.40
C GLY A 154 10.90 14.95 -20.98
N ASN A 155 11.17 13.92 -21.77
CA ASN A 155 10.16 13.02 -22.33
C ASN A 155 9.93 11.75 -21.49
N ILE A 156 10.63 11.63 -20.37
CA ILE A 156 10.48 10.49 -19.43
C ILE A 156 9.44 10.84 -18.37
N TYR A 157 8.53 9.90 -18.10
CA TYR A 157 7.51 10.01 -17.07
C TYR A 157 7.53 8.76 -16.22
N THR A 158 7.45 8.91 -14.91
CA THR A 158 7.33 7.79 -13.97
C THR A 158 6.26 8.06 -12.95
N SER A 159 5.48 7.05 -12.58
CA SER A 159 4.43 7.21 -11.57
C SER A 159 4.51 6.13 -10.49
N ALA A 160 3.95 6.45 -9.32
CA ALA A 160 3.87 5.55 -8.18
C ALA A 160 3.00 4.29 -8.42
N GLY A 161 2.24 4.28 -9.50
CA GLY A 161 1.41 3.15 -9.87
C GLY A 161 0.02 3.13 -9.22
N ILE A 162 -0.70 2.06 -9.49
CA ILE A 162 -2.09 1.87 -9.07
C ILE A 162 -2.91 3.12 -9.46
N SER A 163 -3.50 3.83 -8.52
CA SER A 163 -4.28 5.04 -8.82
C SER A 163 -3.46 6.19 -9.40
N ALA A 164 -2.14 6.26 -9.14
CA ALA A 164 -1.28 7.30 -9.68
C ALA A 164 -1.00 7.15 -11.19
N GLY A 165 -1.17 5.94 -11.74
CA GLY A 165 -1.16 5.71 -13.18
C GLY A 165 -2.31 6.43 -13.90
N ILE A 166 -3.47 6.51 -13.25
CA ILE A 166 -4.65 7.28 -13.73
C ILE A 166 -4.30 8.79 -13.77
N ASP A 167 -3.67 9.33 -12.69
CA ASP A 167 -3.29 10.73 -12.63
C ASP A 167 -2.25 11.09 -13.71
N LEU A 168 -1.29 10.20 -13.97
CA LEU A 168 -0.32 10.38 -15.06
C LEU A 168 -1.01 10.39 -16.43
N ALA A 169 -1.94 9.48 -16.68
CA ALA A 169 -2.68 9.43 -17.94
C ALA A 169 -3.57 10.69 -18.11
N LEU A 170 -4.20 11.18 -17.04
CA LEU A 170 -4.95 12.45 -17.05
C LEU A 170 -4.03 13.64 -17.37
N ALA A 171 -2.80 13.67 -16.84
CA ALA A 171 -1.82 14.69 -17.18
C ALA A 171 -1.44 14.65 -18.67
N TRP A 172 -1.31 13.45 -19.26
CA TRP A 172 -1.07 13.30 -20.69
C TRP A 172 -2.28 13.76 -21.54
N VAL A 173 -3.50 13.47 -21.10
CA VAL A 173 -4.72 13.99 -21.76
C VAL A 173 -4.78 15.51 -21.67
N GLU A 174 -4.40 16.10 -20.54
CA GLU A 174 -4.35 17.54 -20.37
C GLU A 174 -3.33 18.21 -21.30
N GLU A 175 -2.11 17.67 -21.38
CA GLU A 175 -1.08 18.15 -22.32
C GLU A 175 -1.51 18.04 -23.79
N ASP A 176 -2.33 17.05 -24.11
CA ASP A 176 -2.75 16.76 -25.50
C ASP A 176 -4.02 17.48 -25.94
N CYS A 177 -4.96 17.65 -25.05
CA CYS A 177 -6.34 18.05 -25.35
C CYS A 177 -6.84 19.21 -24.47
N GLY A 178 -6.01 19.69 -23.55
CA GLY A 178 -6.35 20.78 -22.63
C GLY A 178 -7.02 20.31 -21.33
N SER A 179 -7.04 21.22 -20.36
CA SER A 179 -7.52 20.94 -18.99
C SER A 179 -9.02 20.64 -18.93
N ALA A 180 -9.83 21.22 -19.81
CA ALA A 180 -11.27 21.01 -19.85
C ALA A 180 -11.61 19.54 -20.09
N LEU A 181 -11.03 18.90 -21.14
CA LEU A 181 -11.27 17.48 -21.41
C LEU A 181 -10.72 16.59 -20.31
N ALA A 182 -9.52 16.87 -19.79
CA ALA A 182 -8.96 16.09 -18.68
C ALA A 182 -9.84 16.16 -17.43
N HIS A 183 -10.49 17.31 -17.18
CA HIS A 183 -11.45 17.46 -16.09
C HIS A 183 -12.74 16.66 -16.32
N GLU A 184 -13.27 16.68 -17.55
CA GLU A 184 -14.45 15.86 -17.89
C GLU A 184 -14.16 14.36 -17.72
N VAL A 185 -12.99 13.87 -18.17
CA VAL A 185 -12.55 12.49 -17.94
C VAL A 185 -12.48 12.17 -16.44
N ALA A 186 -11.88 13.05 -15.63
CA ALA A 186 -11.81 12.84 -14.19
C ALA A 186 -13.20 12.76 -13.53
N ARG A 187 -14.16 13.56 -14.00
CA ARG A 187 -15.58 13.48 -13.55
C ARG A 187 -16.25 12.17 -13.96
N GLU A 188 -16.02 11.70 -15.17
CA GLU A 188 -16.52 10.39 -15.66
C GLU A 188 -16.04 9.24 -14.76
N PHE A 189 -14.81 9.33 -14.23
CA PHE A 189 -14.22 8.37 -13.29
C PHE A 189 -14.67 8.58 -11.83
N VAL A 190 -15.54 9.56 -11.56
CA VAL A 190 -15.97 9.91 -10.21
C VAL A 190 -14.78 10.17 -9.27
N LEU A 191 -13.68 10.73 -9.81
CA LEU A 191 -12.52 11.08 -9.00
C LEU A 191 -12.85 12.27 -8.11
N PHE A 192 -12.66 12.12 -6.80
CA PHE A 192 -12.92 13.18 -5.83
C PHE A 192 -12.00 14.38 -6.03
N LEU A 193 -10.74 14.11 -6.37
CA LEU A 193 -9.72 15.13 -6.62
C LEU A 193 -8.74 14.63 -7.68
N ARG A 194 -8.42 15.49 -8.65
CA ARG A 194 -7.30 15.29 -9.56
C ARG A 194 -6.00 15.67 -8.88
N ARG A 195 -5.06 14.74 -8.76
CA ARG A 195 -3.82 14.95 -8.02
C ARG A 195 -2.71 15.44 -8.96
N PRO A 196 -2.03 16.59 -8.64
CA PRO A 196 -0.85 17.02 -9.37
C PRO A 196 0.35 16.12 -9.09
N GLY A 197 1.28 15.99 -10.04
CA GLY A 197 2.42 15.07 -9.94
C GLY A 197 3.26 15.23 -8.67
N GLY A 198 3.50 16.46 -8.23
CA GLY A 198 4.27 16.75 -7.02
C GLY A 198 3.57 16.42 -5.69
N GLN A 199 2.30 15.97 -5.71
CA GLN A 199 1.61 15.55 -4.49
C GLN A 199 2.24 14.29 -3.93
N GLN A 200 2.30 14.18 -2.59
CA GLN A 200 2.80 12.99 -1.91
C GLN A 200 1.93 11.75 -2.19
N GLN A 201 2.57 10.59 -2.36
CA GLN A 201 1.91 9.31 -2.63
C GLN A 201 0.97 8.90 -1.50
N LEU A 202 1.39 9.12 -0.25
CA LEU A 202 0.57 8.86 0.93
C LEU A 202 0.07 10.18 1.50
N SER A 203 -1.24 10.27 1.74
CA SER A 203 -1.77 11.43 2.43
C SER A 203 -1.25 11.48 3.87
N VAL A 204 -1.08 12.71 4.41
CA VAL A 204 -0.72 12.90 5.84
C VAL A 204 -1.69 12.14 6.75
N SER A 205 -2.97 12.09 6.39
CA SER A 205 -4.00 11.35 7.13
C SER A 205 -3.74 9.85 7.13
N LEU A 206 -3.40 9.23 5.98
CA LEU A 206 -3.07 7.80 5.88
C LEU A 206 -1.79 7.45 6.63
N ALA A 207 -0.74 8.28 6.49
CA ALA A 207 0.51 8.08 7.21
C ALA A 207 0.31 8.17 8.73
N LYS A 208 -0.53 9.13 9.19
CA LYS A 208 -0.89 9.27 10.59
C LYS A 208 -1.69 8.07 11.09
N GLN A 209 -2.69 7.61 10.34
CA GLN A 209 -3.47 6.41 10.69
C GLN A 209 -2.59 5.17 10.81
N ALA A 210 -1.68 4.95 9.87
CA ALA A 210 -0.75 3.82 9.91
C ALA A 210 0.18 3.88 11.13
N SER A 211 0.68 5.08 11.48
CA SER A 211 1.51 5.28 12.68
C SER A 211 0.72 5.06 13.96
N GLU A 212 -0.53 5.55 14.04
CA GLU A 212 -1.41 5.32 15.19
C GLU A 212 -1.71 3.82 15.37
N MET A 213 -2.02 3.11 14.29
CA MET A 213 -2.29 1.66 14.31
C MET A 213 -1.08 0.87 14.83
N LYS A 214 0.12 1.14 14.29
CA LYS A 214 1.35 0.49 14.75
C LYS A 214 1.62 0.76 16.24
N GLY A 215 1.45 2.00 16.69
CA GLY A 215 1.60 2.36 18.10
C GLY A 215 0.62 1.62 19.02
N ILE A 216 -0.62 1.40 18.58
CA ILE A 216 -1.60 0.60 19.34
C ILE A 216 -1.22 -0.88 19.37
N GLN A 217 -0.75 -1.46 18.28
CA GLN A 217 -0.29 -2.86 18.24
C GLN A 217 0.90 -3.10 19.18
N GLU A 218 1.90 -2.23 19.13
CA GLU A 218 3.05 -2.29 20.04
C GLU A 218 2.61 -2.14 21.51
N LEU A 219 1.64 -1.25 21.77
CA LEU A 219 1.08 -1.05 23.11
C LEU A 219 0.34 -2.30 23.60
N GLN A 220 -0.41 -3.00 22.76
CA GLN A 220 -1.11 -4.24 23.14
C GLN A 220 -0.14 -5.33 23.60
N VAL A 221 0.97 -5.53 22.87
CA VAL A 221 2.04 -6.45 23.29
C VAL A 221 2.61 -6.03 24.62
N TRP A 222 2.95 -4.74 24.77
CA TRP A 222 3.50 -4.22 26.01
C TRP A 222 2.55 -4.38 27.20
N ILE A 223 1.24 -4.13 27.04
CA ILE A 223 0.23 -4.34 28.11
C ILE A 223 0.19 -5.81 28.57
N ALA A 224 0.26 -6.75 27.63
CA ALA A 224 0.24 -8.19 27.94
C ALA A 224 1.44 -8.62 28.81
N ASP A 225 2.61 -7.99 28.59
CA ASP A 225 3.85 -8.29 29.30
C ASP A 225 4.02 -7.50 30.63
N HIS A 226 3.15 -6.48 30.85
CA HIS A 226 3.31 -5.55 31.99
C HIS A 226 1.99 -5.29 32.72
N VAL A 227 1.20 -6.34 32.95
CA VAL A 227 -0.15 -6.22 33.56
C VAL A 227 -0.13 -5.64 34.98
N GLU A 228 0.99 -5.75 35.69
CA GLU A 228 1.22 -5.24 37.03
C GLU A 228 1.47 -3.72 37.11
N LYS A 229 1.80 -3.11 35.95
CA LYS A 229 2.12 -1.66 35.90
C LYS A 229 0.88 -0.77 35.98
N ASP A 230 1.12 0.55 36.09
CA ASP A 230 0.07 1.54 35.89
C ASP A 230 -0.40 1.52 34.45
N LEU A 231 -1.54 0.89 34.22
CA LEU A 231 -2.24 0.81 32.94
C LEU A 231 -3.46 1.74 32.89
N SER A 232 -3.41 2.85 33.64
CA SER A 232 -4.44 3.90 33.51
C SER A 232 -4.50 4.45 32.08
N VAL A 233 -5.67 4.91 31.68
CA VAL A 233 -5.86 5.48 30.34
C VAL A 233 -4.88 6.62 30.06
N GLN A 234 -4.59 7.42 31.09
CA GLN A 234 -3.61 8.52 31.04
C GLN A 234 -2.19 8.02 30.82
N ALA A 235 -1.77 6.95 31.52
CA ALA A 235 -0.45 6.36 31.39
C ALA A 235 -0.27 5.74 29.98
N LEU A 236 -1.27 5.01 29.50
CA LEU A 236 -1.25 4.40 28.17
C LEU A 236 -1.25 5.44 27.06
N ALA A 237 -2.05 6.50 27.17
CA ALA A 237 -2.10 7.60 26.19
C ALA A 237 -0.72 8.31 26.10
N ARG A 238 -0.08 8.61 27.24
CA ARG A 238 1.27 9.19 27.27
C ARG A 238 2.31 8.31 26.57
N ARG A 239 2.23 6.99 26.79
CA ARG A 239 3.17 6.04 26.19
C ARG A 239 3.16 6.02 24.67
N VAL A 240 1.99 6.25 24.05
CA VAL A 240 1.84 6.35 22.59
C VAL A 240 1.79 7.80 22.07
N ALA A 241 2.21 8.77 22.90
CA ALA A 241 2.26 10.19 22.59
C ALA A 241 0.92 10.77 22.05
N MET A 242 -0.21 10.30 22.63
CA MET A 242 -1.56 10.76 22.26
C MET A 242 -2.23 11.52 23.41
N SER A 243 -3.14 12.43 23.06
CA SER A 243 -4.10 12.93 24.06
C SER A 243 -5.04 11.80 24.49
N VAL A 244 -5.54 11.83 25.73
CA VAL A 244 -6.45 10.81 26.28
C VAL A 244 -7.64 10.56 25.34
N ARG A 245 -8.31 11.62 24.90
CA ARG A 245 -9.48 11.53 24.00
C ARG A 245 -9.14 10.86 22.67
N ASN A 246 -8.00 11.20 22.06
CA ASN A 246 -7.57 10.57 20.80
C ASN A 246 -7.20 9.11 21.02
N PHE A 247 -6.48 8.81 22.10
CA PHE A 247 -6.12 7.44 22.48
C PHE A 247 -7.33 6.55 22.65
N GLU A 248 -8.33 6.96 23.44
CA GLU A 248 -9.55 6.17 23.65
C GLU A 248 -10.27 5.88 22.34
N ARG A 249 -10.41 6.89 21.47
CA ARG A 249 -11.03 6.75 20.15
C ARG A 249 -10.28 5.77 19.25
N VAL A 250 -8.95 5.96 19.12
CA VAL A 250 -8.10 5.13 18.26
C VAL A 250 -8.02 3.71 18.80
N PHE A 251 -7.76 3.55 20.11
CA PHE A 251 -7.64 2.23 20.74
C PHE A 251 -8.94 1.42 20.57
N THR A 252 -10.10 2.06 20.80
CA THR A 252 -11.41 1.38 20.66
C THR A 252 -11.67 1.01 19.20
N ARG A 253 -11.32 1.87 18.25
CA ARG A 253 -11.45 1.57 16.81
C ARG A 253 -10.61 0.37 16.41
N GLU A 254 -9.35 0.30 16.86
CA GLU A 254 -8.38 -0.72 16.44
C GLU A 254 -8.59 -2.07 17.15
N THR A 255 -9.05 -2.06 18.43
CA THR A 255 -9.16 -3.28 19.24
C THR A 255 -10.59 -3.78 19.43
N GLY A 256 -11.61 -2.96 19.15
CA GLY A 256 -13.00 -3.23 19.46
C GLY A 256 -13.37 -3.09 20.94
N TYR A 257 -12.42 -2.71 21.81
CA TYR A 257 -12.60 -2.60 23.27
C TYR A 257 -12.13 -1.23 23.77
N THR A 258 -12.80 -0.72 24.79
CA THR A 258 -12.25 0.42 25.53
C THR A 258 -10.92 0.02 26.22
N PRO A 259 -9.95 0.96 26.37
CA PRO A 259 -8.69 0.66 27.05
C PRO A 259 -8.85 -0.01 28.41
N ALA A 260 -9.75 0.50 29.25
CA ALA A 260 -10.01 -0.07 30.59
C ALA A 260 -10.56 -1.51 30.53
N ARG A 261 -11.44 -1.81 29.57
CA ARG A 261 -11.95 -3.17 29.35
C ARG A 261 -10.86 -4.10 28.87
N TYR A 262 -10.03 -3.66 27.94
CA TYR A 262 -8.91 -4.44 27.43
C TYR A 262 -7.89 -4.78 28.52
N VAL A 263 -7.48 -3.79 29.32
CA VAL A 263 -6.57 -4.00 30.47
C VAL A 263 -7.17 -5.01 31.47
N THR A 264 -8.47 -4.90 31.77
CA THR A 264 -9.13 -5.86 32.66
C THR A 264 -9.09 -7.29 32.09
N GLN A 265 -9.29 -7.47 30.79
CA GLN A 265 -9.17 -8.78 30.15
C GLN A 265 -7.74 -9.33 30.26
N MET A 266 -6.72 -8.53 29.94
CA MET A 266 -5.32 -8.96 30.04
C MET A 266 -4.92 -9.35 31.46
N ARG A 267 -5.37 -8.60 32.47
CA ARG A 267 -5.16 -8.92 33.89
C ARG A 267 -5.84 -10.22 34.32
N VAL A 268 -7.06 -10.49 33.83
CA VAL A 268 -7.77 -11.76 34.10
C VAL A 268 -7.06 -12.94 33.42
N GLU A 269 -6.59 -12.78 32.20
CA GLU A 269 -5.81 -13.81 31.50
C GLU A 269 -4.48 -14.11 32.20
N ALA A 270 -3.80 -13.07 32.72
CA ALA A 270 -2.60 -13.25 33.52
C ALA A 270 -2.93 -13.99 34.85
N ALA A 271 -4.03 -13.63 35.51
CA ALA A 271 -4.48 -14.31 36.71
C ALA A 271 -4.82 -15.80 36.48
N ARG A 272 -5.44 -16.12 35.33
CA ARG A 272 -5.68 -17.52 34.91
C ARG A 272 -4.38 -18.30 34.85
N ARG A 273 -3.38 -17.77 34.12
CA ARG A 273 -2.04 -18.42 33.98
C ARG A 273 -1.35 -18.60 35.33
N GLU A 274 -1.44 -17.61 36.25
CA GLU A 274 -0.88 -17.73 37.59
C GLU A 274 -1.61 -18.81 38.43
N LEU A 275 -2.94 -18.90 38.33
CA LEU A 275 -3.74 -19.94 39.03
C LEU A 275 -3.41 -21.35 38.52
N GLU A 276 -3.09 -21.51 37.24
CA GLU A 276 -2.75 -22.79 36.61
C GLU A 276 -1.32 -23.26 36.95
N ARG A 277 -0.41 -22.31 37.17
CA ARG A 277 1.05 -22.59 37.23
C ARG A 277 1.66 -22.48 38.63
N THR A 278 0.93 -21.91 39.57
CA THR A 278 1.51 -21.59 40.89
C THR A 278 0.54 -21.87 42.04
N GLU A 279 1.10 -22.15 43.22
CA GLU A 279 0.37 -22.27 44.49
C GLU A 279 0.24 -20.93 45.26
N LYS A 280 0.52 -19.79 44.62
CA LYS A 280 0.41 -18.47 45.24
C LYS A 280 -1.00 -18.21 45.77
N SER A 281 -1.13 -17.46 46.85
CA SER A 281 -2.45 -17.07 47.37
C SER A 281 -3.21 -16.20 46.36
N ILE A 282 -4.52 -16.19 46.44
CA ILE A 282 -5.39 -15.36 45.60
C ILE A 282 -5.04 -13.87 45.73
N GLU A 283 -4.64 -13.43 46.91
CA GLU A 283 -4.20 -12.06 47.20
C GLU A 283 -2.88 -11.74 46.51
N GLN A 284 -1.91 -12.68 46.50
CA GLN A 284 -0.65 -12.52 45.79
C GLN A 284 -0.85 -12.46 44.29
N ILE A 285 -1.69 -13.34 43.73
CA ILE A 285 -2.03 -13.33 42.30
C ILE A 285 -2.69 -12.01 41.91
N ALA A 286 -3.65 -11.53 42.72
CA ALA A 286 -4.31 -10.24 42.44
C ALA A 286 -3.28 -9.10 42.35
N ARG A 287 -2.32 -9.01 43.27
CA ARG A 287 -1.25 -8.00 43.25
C ARG A 287 -0.34 -8.17 42.03
N ASN A 288 0.11 -9.39 41.76
CA ASN A 288 1.00 -9.67 40.63
C ASN A 288 0.35 -9.33 39.27
N CYS A 289 -0.97 -9.50 39.17
CA CYS A 289 -1.72 -9.17 37.97
C CYS A 289 -2.25 -7.73 37.95
N GLY A 290 -1.79 -6.85 38.85
CA GLY A 290 -2.08 -5.42 38.85
C GLY A 290 -3.51 -5.06 39.32
N PHE A 291 -4.22 -5.96 40.02
CA PHE A 291 -5.47 -5.63 40.67
C PHE A 291 -5.23 -4.92 42.02
N VAL A 292 -6.02 -3.89 42.28
CA VAL A 292 -5.95 -3.13 43.54
C VAL A 292 -6.35 -4.02 44.73
N SER A 293 -7.22 -5.00 44.53
CA SER A 293 -7.65 -5.96 45.55
C SER A 293 -8.05 -7.30 44.95
N SER A 294 -8.01 -8.36 45.79
CA SER A 294 -8.51 -9.68 45.44
C SER A 294 -10.02 -9.70 45.13
N ASP A 295 -10.81 -8.82 45.76
CA ASP A 295 -12.24 -8.70 45.45
C ASP A 295 -12.51 -8.13 44.05
N LEU A 296 -11.75 -7.11 43.64
CA LEU A 296 -11.85 -6.57 42.25
C LEU A 296 -11.42 -7.61 41.23
N MET A 297 -10.35 -8.38 41.48
CA MET A 297 -9.98 -9.50 40.64
C MET A 297 -11.07 -10.54 40.56
N ARG A 298 -11.68 -10.94 41.74
CA ARG A 298 -12.75 -11.91 41.78
C ARG A 298 -13.95 -11.47 40.94
N LYS A 299 -14.42 -10.22 41.07
CA LYS A 299 -15.50 -9.65 40.26
C LYS A 299 -15.25 -9.69 38.78
N ALA A 300 -14.02 -9.27 38.35
CA ALA A 300 -13.61 -9.30 36.97
C ALA A 300 -13.53 -10.74 36.44
N PHE A 301 -12.95 -11.65 37.21
CA PHE A 301 -12.78 -13.06 36.86
C PHE A 301 -14.13 -13.76 36.68
N VAL A 302 -15.08 -13.57 37.63
CA VAL A 302 -16.45 -14.13 37.52
C VAL A 302 -17.12 -13.61 36.24
N ARG A 303 -17.01 -12.31 35.97
CA ARG A 303 -17.63 -11.71 34.79
C ARG A 303 -17.06 -12.25 33.45
N LEU A 304 -15.77 -12.57 33.39
CA LEU A 304 -15.09 -12.96 32.15
C LEU A 304 -14.91 -14.48 32.00
N VAL A 305 -14.79 -15.21 33.11
CA VAL A 305 -14.51 -16.67 33.12
C VAL A 305 -15.73 -17.48 33.58
N GLY A 306 -16.71 -16.84 34.23
CA GLY A 306 -17.93 -17.50 34.67
C GLY A 306 -17.82 -18.19 36.04
N THR A 307 -16.66 -18.20 36.70
CA THR A 307 -16.43 -18.84 38.01
C THR A 307 -15.51 -18.01 38.88
N THR A 308 -15.35 -18.31 40.16
CA THR A 308 -14.42 -17.61 41.04
C THR A 308 -13.00 -18.15 40.88
N PRO A 309 -11.94 -17.32 41.10
CA PRO A 309 -10.55 -17.77 41.05
C PRO A 309 -10.27 -19.04 41.89
N ALA A 310 -10.82 -19.09 43.12
CA ALA A 310 -10.66 -20.26 43.99
C ALA A 310 -11.29 -21.52 43.43
N ARG A 311 -12.54 -21.45 42.94
CA ARG A 311 -13.20 -22.58 42.28
C ARG A 311 -12.48 -23.00 41.00
N TYR A 312 -11.99 -22.05 40.21
CA TYR A 312 -11.21 -22.33 38.99
C TYR A 312 -9.97 -23.18 39.32
N ARG A 313 -9.21 -22.82 40.38
CA ARG A 313 -8.05 -23.61 40.84
C ARG A 313 -8.45 -25.02 41.28
N THR A 314 -9.51 -25.15 42.11
CA THR A 314 -9.98 -26.47 42.59
C THR A 314 -10.40 -27.38 41.42
N GLN A 315 -11.02 -26.83 40.38
CA GLN A 315 -11.41 -27.60 39.20
C GLN A 315 -10.20 -28.15 38.42
N LEU A 316 -9.10 -27.40 38.36
CA LEU A 316 -7.85 -27.87 37.75
C LEU A 316 -7.22 -29.02 38.55
N SER A 317 -7.17 -28.91 39.88
CA SER A 317 -6.61 -29.95 40.76
C SER A 317 -7.40 -31.26 40.73
N ASN A 318 -8.68 -31.25 40.36
CA ASN A 318 -9.52 -32.45 40.23
C ASN A 318 -9.44 -33.15 38.87
N HIS A 319 -8.71 -32.56 37.90
CA HIS A 319 -8.52 -33.11 36.55
C HIS A 319 -7.06 -33.51 36.24
N SER A 320 -6.18 -33.29 37.23
CA SER A 320 -4.77 -33.75 37.21
C SER A 320 -4.59 -34.97 38.06
#